data_d398254dec45ad112ff6641296763ba7
#
_entry.id   d398254dec45ad112ff6641296763ba7
#
_cell.length_a   1.000
_cell.length_b   1.000
_cell.length_c   1.000
_cell.angle_alpha   90.00
_cell.angle_beta   90.00
_cell.angle_gamma   90.00
#
_symmetry.space_group_name_H-M   'P 1'
#
loop_
_entity.id
_entity.type
_entity.pdbx_description
1 polymer ?
#
loop_
_entity_poly.entity_id
_entity_poly.type
_entity_poly.pdbx_seq_one_letter_code
_entity_poly.pdbx_strand_id
1 'polypeptide(L)'
;MCHSLLRTLGSGALAVAVACGLPRDPDRTLERVRGGVVRVGIAESRPWVIVTPNGAEGIEPTLVKAIADSLGVTIEWIRKGESELLTDLEERKLDLVIGGLTDDSPWKTKVALTKPFYEDPSTKKKHVMAAPPGENAWLVFVERQLHQHQATTPALVRAAR
;
A
#
# COMPACT_ATOMS: atom_id res chain seq x y z
N MET A 1 -16.56 76.92 16.47
CA MET A 1 -16.83 75.74 17.30
C MET A 1 -16.92 74.55 16.40
N CYS A 2 -15.79 73.84 16.27
CA CYS A 2 -15.56 72.85 15.22
C CYS A 2 -15.39 71.48 15.93
N HIS A 3 -16.29 70.54 15.70
CA HIS A 3 -16.18 69.18 16.22
C HIS A 3 -15.52 68.28 15.20
N SER A 4 -14.27 67.86 15.48
CA SER A 4 -13.53 66.86 14.72
C SER A 4 -14.06 65.50 15.05
N LEU A 5 -14.59 64.80 14.04
CA LEU A 5 -14.94 63.39 14.09
C LEU A 5 -13.73 62.58 13.61
N LEU A 6 -13.11 61.90 14.53
CA LEU A 6 -11.99 60.97 14.26
C LEU A 6 -12.57 59.64 13.82
N ARG A 7 -12.43 59.26 12.55
CA ARG A 7 -12.78 57.96 11.99
C ARG A 7 -11.59 57.02 12.18
N THR A 8 -11.73 56.07 13.07
CA THR A 8 -10.82 54.93 13.19
C THR A 8 -11.15 53.91 12.14
N LEU A 9 -10.25 53.75 11.13
CA LEU A 9 -10.26 52.64 10.17
C LEU A 9 -9.66 51.42 10.86
N GLY A 10 -10.51 50.45 11.21
CA GLY A 10 -10.09 49.15 11.66
C GLY A 10 -9.64 48.31 10.45
N SER A 11 -8.32 48.12 10.28
CA SER A 11 -7.75 47.15 9.35
C SER A 11 -7.99 45.75 9.88
N GLY A 12 -9.00 45.07 9.37
CA GLY A 12 -9.19 43.64 9.56
C GLY A 12 -8.17 42.85 8.71
N ALA A 13 -7.13 42.35 9.32
CA ALA A 13 -6.23 41.42 8.69
C ALA A 13 -6.96 40.06 8.51
N LEU A 14 -7.39 39.76 7.28
CA LEU A 14 -7.92 38.47 6.90
C LEU A 14 -6.76 37.46 6.81
N ALA A 15 -6.55 36.70 7.88
CA ALA A 15 -5.60 35.59 7.88
C ALA A 15 -6.16 34.45 7.01
N VAL A 16 -5.69 34.38 5.76
CA VAL A 16 -5.94 33.22 4.90
C VAL A 16 -5.07 32.08 5.42
N ALA A 17 -5.67 31.19 6.20
CA ALA A 17 -5.05 29.91 6.56
C ALA A 17 -4.98 29.05 5.29
N VAL A 18 -3.82 29.04 4.61
CA VAL A 18 -3.52 28.08 3.56
C VAL A 18 -3.34 26.74 4.27
N ALA A 19 -4.39 25.96 4.35
CA ALA A 19 -4.33 24.56 4.72
C ALA A 19 -3.56 23.83 3.59
N CYS A 20 -2.25 23.65 3.74
CA CYS A 20 -1.46 22.75 2.89
C CYS A 20 -1.92 21.32 3.17
N GLY A 21 -3.05 20.93 2.58
CA GLY A 21 -3.45 19.54 2.49
C GLY A 21 -2.50 18.87 1.52
N LEU A 22 -1.52 18.12 2.04
CA LEU A 22 -0.81 17.15 1.21
C LEU A 22 -1.85 16.26 0.54
N PRO A 23 -1.81 16.10 -0.79
CA PRO A 23 -2.75 15.23 -1.49
C PRO A 23 -2.60 13.81 -0.92
N ARG A 24 -3.63 13.37 -0.20
CA ARG A 24 -3.76 11.99 0.27
C ARG A 24 -4.54 11.27 -0.83
N ASP A 25 -4.01 10.08 -1.23
CA ASP A 25 -4.61 9.26 -2.27
C ASP A 25 -4.74 9.98 -3.64
N PRO A 26 -3.62 10.44 -4.24
CA PRO A 26 -3.64 11.22 -5.48
C PRO A 26 -4.31 10.47 -6.64
N ASP A 27 -4.14 9.14 -6.73
CA ASP A 27 -4.71 8.32 -7.80
C ASP A 27 -5.97 7.56 -7.36
N ARG A 28 -6.40 7.75 -6.11
CA ARG A 28 -7.56 7.05 -5.54
C ARG A 28 -7.52 5.55 -5.79
N THR A 29 -6.36 4.94 -5.52
CA THR A 29 -6.11 3.53 -5.85
C THR A 29 -7.18 2.60 -5.31
N LEU A 30 -7.65 2.79 -4.07
CA LEU A 30 -8.72 1.96 -3.50
C LEU A 30 -10.03 2.06 -4.30
N GLU A 31 -10.42 3.26 -4.72
CA GLU A 31 -11.65 3.46 -5.50
C GLU A 31 -11.52 2.84 -6.90
N ARG A 32 -10.35 3.03 -7.54
CA ARG A 32 -10.08 2.46 -8.86
C ARG A 32 -10.06 0.93 -8.83
N VAL A 33 -9.42 0.33 -7.81
CA VAL A 33 -9.39 -1.13 -7.65
C VAL A 33 -10.80 -1.69 -7.46
N ARG A 34 -11.65 -1.04 -6.67
CA ARG A 34 -13.07 -1.40 -6.53
C ARG A 34 -13.84 -1.38 -7.85
N GLY A 35 -13.32 -0.71 -8.86
CA GLY A 35 -13.86 -0.70 -10.23
C GLY A 35 -13.63 -1.98 -11.02
N GLY A 36 -12.89 -2.98 -10.49
CA GLY A 36 -12.83 -4.30 -11.08
C GLY A 36 -11.48 -5.01 -11.11
N VAL A 37 -10.33 -4.33 -11.10
CA VAL A 37 -9.01 -4.97 -11.25
C VAL A 37 -7.99 -4.42 -10.28
N VAL A 38 -7.22 -5.32 -9.65
CA VAL A 38 -6.00 -5.00 -8.89
C VAL A 38 -4.77 -5.51 -9.65
N ARG A 39 -3.82 -4.60 -9.93
CA ARG A 39 -2.56 -4.91 -10.63
C ARG A 39 -1.49 -5.29 -9.61
N VAL A 40 -1.09 -6.56 -9.60
CA VAL A 40 -0.17 -7.11 -8.60
C VAL A 40 1.14 -7.55 -9.25
N GLY A 41 2.22 -6.86 -8.91
CA GLY A 41 3.58 -7.26 -9.27
C GLY A 41 4.05 -8.45 -8.44
N ILE A 42 4.60 -9.48 -9.10
CA ILE A 42 5.08 -10.70 -8.47
C ILE A 42 6.55 -10.98 -8.82
N ALA A 43 7.39 -11.11 -7.78
CA ALA A 43 8.74 -11.62 -7.88
C ALA A 43 8.82 -13.02 -7.26
N GLU A 44 9.55 -13.93 -7.91
CA GLU A 44 9.76 -15.30 -7.39
C GLU A 44 10.50 -15.23 -6.04
N SER A 45 9.92 -15.81 -4.99
CA SER A 45 10.51 -15.85 -3.64
C SER A 45 9.90 -16.98 -2.82
N ARG A 46 10.37 -18.22 -3.02
CA ARG A 46 9.85 -19.37 -2.27
C ARG A 46 10.14 -19.28 -0.77
N PRO A 47 9.22 -19.65 0.09
CA PRO A 47 7.85 -20.15 -0.17
C PRO A 47 6.79 -19.03 -0.27
N TRP A 48 7.21 -17.77 -0.24
CA TRP A 48 6.34 -16.61 -0.21
C TRP A 48 5.55 -16.44 -1.51
N VAL A 49 6.26 -16.44 -2.64
CA VAL A 49 5.69 -16.34 -3.97
C VAL A 49 6.31 -17.39 -4.87
N ILE A 50 5.48 -18.22 -5.48
CA ILE A 50 5.81 -19.21 -6.51
C ILE A 50 5.12 -18.75 -7.78
N VAL A 51 5.91 -18.33 -8.76
CA VAL A 51 5.39 -17.86 -10.03
C VAL A 51 4.95 -19.03 -10.89
N THR A 52 3.73 -18.98 -11.43
CA THR A 52 3.17 -20.03 -12.30
C THR A 52 2.79 -19.44 -13.67
N PRO A 53 2.54 -20.26 -14.70
CA PRO A 53 2.11 -19.76 -16.02
C PRO A 53 0.86 -18.89 -15.95
N ASN A 54 -0.05 -19.17 -15.00
CA ASN A 54 -1.36 -18.51 -14.88
C ASN A 54 -1.43 -17.53 -13.71
N GLY A 55 -0.29 -17.12 -13.11
CA GLY A 55 -0.28 -16.17 -11.99
C GLY A 55 0.73 -16.53 -10.91
N ALA A 56 0.28 -16.63 -9.67
CA ALA A 56 1.13 -16.95 -8.53
C ALA A 56 0.44 -17.84 -7.50
N GLU A 57 1.26 -18.64 -6.80
CA GLU A 57 0.91 -19.49 -5.68
C GLU A 57 1.84 -19.20 -4.50
N GLY A 58 1.49 -19.69 -3.31
CA GLY A 58 2.27 -19.50 -2.09
C GLY A 58 1.54 -18.67 -1.04
N ILE A 59 2.28 -18.23 -0.04
CA ILE A 59 1.73 -17.55 1.13
C ILE A 59 1.13 -16.20 0.75
N GLU A 60 1.92 -15.33 0.12
CA GLU A 60 1.51 -13.98 -0.24
C GLU A 60 0.40 -13.95 -1.30
N PRO A 61 0.45 -14.74 -2.40
CA PRO A 61 -0.66 -14.83 -3.34
C PRO A 61 -1.98 -15.30 -2.70
N THR A 62 -1.92 -16.18 -1.68
CA THR A 62 -3.13 -16.58 -0.95
C THR A 62 -3.75 -15.40 -0.22
N LEU A 63 -2.93 -14.57 0.44
CA LEU A 63 -3.41 -13.35 1.11
C LEU A 63 -3.94 -12.32 0.12
N VAL A 64 -3.26 -12.15 -1.04
CA VAL A 64 -3.70 -11.23 -2.10
C VAL A 64 -5.05 -11.67 -2.70
N LYS A 65 -5.25 -12.97 -2.91
CA LYS A 65 -6.55 -13.51 -3.36
C LYS A 65 -7.65 -13.18 -2.36
N ALA A 66 -7.41 -13.34 -1.07
CA ALA A 66 -8.39 -12.96 -0.04
C ALA A 66 -8.70 -11.45 -0.03
N ILE A 67 -7.69 -10.59 -0.28
CA ILE A 67 -7.86 -9.14 -0.44
C ILE A 67 -8.76 -8.85 -1.65
N ALA A 68 -8.48 -9.45 -2.80
CA ALA A 68 -9.26 -9.27 -4.03
C ALA A 68 -10.70 -9.77 -3.87
N ASP A 69 -10.89 -10.93 -3.25
CA ASP A 69 -12.20 -11.52 -2.98
C ASP A 69 -13.04 -10.61 -2.07
N SER A 70 -12.42 -9.96 -1.07
CA SER A 70 -13.11 -9.02 -0.18
C SER A 70 -13.65 -7.77 -0.89
N LEU A 71 -13.08 -7.45 -2.04
CA LEU A 71 -13.51 -6.34 -2.92
C LEU A 71 -14.37 -6.81 -4.10
N GLY A 72 -14.44 -8.12 -4.36
CA GLY A 72 -15.11 -8.68 -5.54
C GLY A 72 -14.41 -8.32 -6.85
N VAL A 73 -13.06 -8.24 -6.85
CA VAL A 73 -12.27 -7.80 -8.00
C VAL A 73 -11.38 -8.91 -8.54
N THR A 74 -10.96 -8.77 -9.79
CA THR A 74 -9.99 -9.67 -10.43
C THR A 74 -8.56 -9.21 -10.18
N ILE A 75 -7.61 -10.16 -10.24
CA ILE A 75 -6.18 -9.88 -10.07
C ILE A 75 -5.51 -9.97 -11.44
N GLU A 76 -4.79 -8.92 -11.81
CA GLU A 76 -3.85 -8.93 -12.92
C GLU A 76 -2.44 -9.17 -12.38
N TRP A 77 -1.85 -10.32 -12.69
CA TRP A 77 -0.52 -10.70 -12.25
C TRP A 77 0.54 -10.20 -13.20
N ILE A 78 1.46 -9.36 -12.74
CA ILE A 78 2.57 -8.80 -13.52
C ILE A 78 3.88 -9.39 -13.01
N ARG A 79 4.55 -10.19 -13.85
CA ARG A 79 5.83 -10.84 -13.51
C ARG A 79 7.00 -10.03 -13.99
N LYS A 80 7.89 -9.62 -13.08
CA LYS A 80 9.15 -8.94 -13.37
C LYS A 80 10.16 -9.20 -12.24
N GLY A 81 11.39 -8.67 -12.39
CA GLY A 81 12.35 -8.61 -11.30
C GLY A 81 11.90 -7.65 -10.20
N GLU A 82 12.29 -7.92 -8.94
CA GLU A 82 11.88 -7.13 -7.76
C GLU A 82 12.12 -5.63 -7.96
N SER A 83 13.33 -5.24 -8.37
CA SER A 83 13.67 -3.82 -8.56
C SER A 83 12.82 -3.15 -9.63
N GLU A 84 12.49 -3.85 -10.71
CA GLU A 84 11.63 -3.33 -11.78
C GLU A 84 10.18 -3.17 -11.30
N LEU A 85 9.67 -4.15 -10.54
CA LEU A 85 8.33 -4.08 -9.94
C LEU A 85 8.21 -2.92 -8.96
N LEU A 86 9.22 -2.70 -8.12
CA LEU A 86 9.21 -1.60 -7.15
C LEU A 86 9.37 -0.24 -7.82
N THR A 87 10.06 -0.15 -8.95
CA THR A 87 10.08 1.04 -9.79
C THR A 87 8.70 1.29 -10.41
N ASP A 88 8.07 0.27 -10.99
CA ASP A 88 6.71 0.39 -11.54
C ASP A 88 5.68 0.76 -10.46
N LEU A 89 5.89 0.31 -9.22
CA LEU A 89 5.05 0.68 -8.09
C LEU A 89 5.24 2.15 -7.67
N GLU A 90 6.50 2.63 -7.60
CA GLU A 90 6.84 4.04 -7.36
C GLU A 90 6.18 4.94 -8.43
N GLU A 91 6.18 4.49 -9.69
CA GLU A 91 5.55 5.16 -10.82
C GLU A 91 4.02 4.92 -10.92
N ARG A 92 3.41 4.24 -9.94
CA ARG A 92 1.97 3.95 -9.86
C ARG A 92 1.38 3.13 -11.02
N LYS A 93 2.23 2.35 -11.69
CA LYS A 93 1.81 1.38 -12.71
C LYS A 93 1.21 0.12 -12.11
N LEU A 94 1.58 -0.18 -10.85
CA LEU A 94 1.10 -1.29 -10.05
C LEU A 94 0.35 -0.80 -8.81
N ASP A 95 -0.47 -1.66 -8.23
CA ASP A 95 -1.27 -1.39 -7.04
C ASP A 95 -0.71 -2.08 -5.80
N LEU A 96 -0.02 -3.18 -6.00
CA LEU A 96 0.62 -3.96 -4.94
C LEU A 96 1.82 -4.70 -5.53
N VAL A 97 2.87 -4.89 -4.73
CA VAL A 97 4.00 -5.76 -5.07
C VAL A 97 4.24 -6.75 -3.94
N ILE A 98 4.42 -8.02 -4.33
CA ILE A 98 4.74 -9.13 -3.45
C ILE A 98 5.97 -9.88 -3.98
N GLY A 99 6.75 -10.49 -3.08
CA GLY A 99 8.00 -11.17 -3.43
C GLY A 99 8.83 -11.54 -2.21
N GLY A 100 8.20 -11.78 -1.05
CA GLY A 100 8.91 -12.06 0.19
C GLY A 100 9.63 -10.84 0.76
N LEU A 101 9.12 -9.63 0.50
CA LEU A 101 9.69 -8.38 0.98
C LEU A 101 9.73 -8.32 2.51
N THR A 102 10.72 -7.63 3.04
CA THR A 102 10.89 -7.42 4.48
C THR A 102 10.97 -5.93 4.83
N ASP A 103 10.71 -5.58 6.10
CA ASP A 103 10.63 -4.19 6.56
C ASP A 103 11.99 -3.45 6.54
N ASP A 104 13.10 -4.17 6.34
CA ASP A 104 14.44 -3.64 6.13
C ASP A 104 14.76 -3.35 4.64
N SER A 105 13.78 -3.55 3.73
CA SER A 105 13.95 -3.26 2.31
C SER A 105 14.47 -1.83 2.07
N PRO A 106 15.48 -1.65 1.19
CA PRO A 106 16.00 -0.32 0.84
C PRO A 106 14.96 0.55 0.13
N TRP A 107 13.89 -0.04 -0.40
CA TRP A 107 12.82 0.66 -1.10
C TRP A 107 11.82 1.40 -0.19
N LYS A 108 11.91 1.22 1.11
CA LYS A 108 10.98 1.84 2.09
C LYS A 108 10.90 3.38 2.03
N THR A 109 11.86 4.04 1.37
CA THR A 109 11.84 5.50 1.16
C THR A 109 11.13 5.91 -0.13
N LYS A 110 10.84 4.97 -1.02
CA LYS A 110 10.26 5.21 -2.35
C LYS A 110 8.85 4.66 -2.50
N VAL A 111 8.54 3.58 -1.81
CA VAL A 111 7.22 2.93 -1.81
C VAL A 111 6.66 2.87 -0.40
N ALA A 112 5.36 2.65 -0.27
CA ALA A 112 4.71 2.44 1.02
C ALA A 112 4.76 0.97 1.40
N LEU A 113 5.52 0.60 2.44
CA LEU A 113 5.49 -0.75 2.99
C LEU A 113 4.33 -0.89 3.97
N THR A 114 3.62 -2.03 3.92
CA THR A 114 2.59 -2.35 4.92
C THR A 114 3.23 -2.58 6.30
N LYS A 115 2.42 -2.56 7.34
CA LYS A 115 2.82 -3.19 8.61
C LYS A 115 3.15 -4.66 8.37
N PRO A 116 4.09 -5.22 9.16
CA PRO A 116 4.41 -6.63 9.06
C PRO A 116 3.18 -7.51 9.29
N PHE A 117 2.90 -8.42 8.35
CA PHE A 117 1.85 -9.40 8.48
C PHE A 117 2.35 -10.73 9.08
N TYR A 118 3.67 -10.94 9.07
CA TYR A 118 4.33 -12.11 9.66
C TYR A 118 5.75 -11.77 10.10
N GLU A 119 6.15 -12.26 11.27
CA GLU A 119 7.54 -12.25 11.74
C GLU A 119 8.02 -13.70 11.85
N ASP A 120 9.12 -14.04 11.14
CA ASP A 120 9.71 -15.37 11.20
C ASP A 120 10.38 -15.56 12.59
N PRO A 121 9.95 -16.56 13.38
CA PRO A 121 10.48 -16.77 14.72
C PRO A 121 11.98 -17.07 14.77
N SER A 122 12.54 -17.64 13.70
CA SER A 122 13.94 -18.07 13.63
C SER A 122 14.86 -16.95 13.13
N THR A 123 14.46 -16.23 12.08
CA THR A 123 15.28 -15.20 11.43
C THR A 123 14.97 -13.79 11.91
N LYS A 124 13.83 -13.61 12.62
CA LYS A 124 13.30 -12.31 13.04
C LYS A 124 12.96 -11.36 11.87
N LYS A 125 12.95 -11.86 10.65
CA LYS A 125 12.54 -11.10 9.49
C LYS A 125 11.04 -10.81 9.55
N LYS A 126 10.68 -9.58 9.28
CA LYS A 126 9.30 -9.10 9.28
C LYS A 126 8.82 -8.92 7.86
N HIS A 127 7.91 -9.79 7.42
CA HIS A 127 7.41 -9.79 6.05
C HIS A 127 6.32 -8.75 5.86
N VAL A 128 6.43 -8.02 4.75
CA VAL A 128 5.58 -6.89 4.35
C VAL A 128 5.20 -7.01 2.87
N MET A 129 4.18 -6.27 2.46
CA MET A 129 3.86 -6.03 1.06
C MET A 129 4.13 -4.56 0.73
N ALA A 130 4.34 -4.23 -0.54
CA ALA A 130 4.58 -2.86 -0.97
C ALA A 130 3.37 -2.30 -1.76
N ALA A 131 2.97 -1.08 -1.44
CA ALA A 131 1.91 -0.33 -2.09
C ALA A 131 2.46 0.99 -2.68
N PRO A 132 1.75 1.65 -3.62
CA PRO A 132 2.19 2.91 -4.19
C PRO A 132 2.33 4.00 -3.13
N PRO A 133 3.34 4.88 -3.27
CA PRO A 133 3.57 5.94 -2.29
C PRO A 133 2.41 6.95 -2.29
N GLY A 134 1.97 7.35 -1.09
CA GLY A 134 0.91 8.34 -0.89
C GLY A 134 -0.53 7.82 -0.99
N GLU A 135 -0.74 6.56 -1.39
CA GLU A 135 -2.07 5.92 -1.49
C GLU A 135 -2.52 5.35 -0.13
N ASN A 136 -2.76 6.24 0.82
CA ASN A 136 -3.01 5.87 2.22
C ASN A 136 -4.28 5.06 2.43
N ALA A 137 -5.37 5.37 1.71
CA ALA A 137 -6.63 4.62 1.82
C ALA A 137 -6.43 3.17 1.35
N TRP A 138 -5.67 2.97 0.28
CA TRP A 138 -5.30 1.66 -0.22
C TRP A 138 -4.41 0.91 0.76
N LEU A 139 -3.32 1.54 1.23
CA LEU A 139 -2.40 0.94 2.20
C LEU A 139 -3.13 0.47 3.46
N VAL A 140 -3.96 1.33 4.07
CA VAL A 140 -4.73 1.01 5.27
C VAL A 140 -5.73 -0.12 5.01
N PHE A 141 -6.35 -0.15 3.82
CA PHE A 141 -7.24 -1.24 3.44
C PHE A 141 -6.50 -2.58 3.38
N VAL A 142 -5.35 -2.62 2.67
CA VAL A 142 -4.50 -3.83 2.58
C VAL A 142 -4.06 -4.29 3.97
N GLU A 143 -3.54 -3.38 4.80
CA GLU A 143 -3.11 -3.70 6.17
C GLU A 143 -4.25 -4.30 7.01
N ARG A 144 -5.46 -3.78 6.89
CA ARG A 144 -6.64 -4.30 7.60
C ARG A 144 -6.96 -5.73 7.17
N GLN A 145 -6.90 -6.02 5.87
CA GLN A 145 -7.11 -7.37 5.35
C GLN A 145 -6.01 -8.33 5.83
N LEU A 146 -4.75 -7.92 5.77
CA LEU A 146 -3.63 -8.71 6.28
C LEU A 146 -3.78 -9.00 7.78
N HIS A 147 -4.22 -8.02 8.57
CA HIS A 147 -4.47 -8.21 10.00
C HIS A 147 -5.57 -9.24 10.28
N GLN A 148 -6.64 -9.26 9.48
CA GLN A 148 -7.70 -10.28 9.62
C GLN A 148 -7.19 -11.71 9.38
N HIS A 149 -6.17 -11.87 8.54
CA HIS A 149 -5.52 -13.15 8.23
C HIS A 149 -4.29 -13.46 9.10
N GLN A 150 -3.91 -12.58 10.03
CA GLN A 150 -2.70 -12.72 10.83
C GLN A 150 -2.67 -14.01 11.65
N ALA A 151 -3.81 -14.44 12.18
CA ALA A 151 -3.92 -15.69 12.96
C ALA A 151 -3.71 -16.95 12.10
N THR A 152 -4.04 -16.91 10.81
CA THR A 152 -3.93 -18.05 9.89
C THR A 152 -2.59 -18.10 9.14
N THR A 153 -1.90 -16.98 9.00
CA THR A 153 -0.61 -16.88 8.29
C THR A 153 0.45 -17.87 8.79
N PRO A 154 0.65 -18.10 10.11
CA PRO A 154 1.62 -19.08 10.59
C PRO A 154 1.30 -20.52 10.14
N ALA A 155 0.02 -20.85 9.95
CA ALA A 155 -0.38 -22.16 9.42
C ALA A 155 -0.03 -22.28 7.93
N LEU A 156 -0.25 -21.24 7.14
CA LEU A 156 0.17 -21.18 5.73
C LEU A 156 1.69 -21.35 5.60
N VAL A 157 2.47 -20.66 6.43
CA VAL A 157 3.94 -20.76 6.44
C VAL A 157 4.39 -22.18 6.78
N ARG A 158 3.76 -22.84 7.76
CA ARG A 158 4.10 -24.24 8.11
C ARG A 158 3.75 -25.21 6.99
N ALA A 159 2.64 -25.01 6.30
CA ALA A 159 2.21 -25.87 5.20
C ALA A 159 3.07 -25.72 3.93
N ALA A 160 3.76 -24.60 3.79
CA ALA A 160 4.60 -24.27 2.62
C ALA A 160 6.09 -24.67 2.81
N ARG A 161 6.49 -25.14 3.98
CA ARG A 161 7.85 -25.63 4.31
C ARG A 161 7.97 -27.14 4.04
#